data_eb131b68ddbccf0bc2a10359ed8fcbd0
#
_entry.id   eb131b68ddbccf0bc2a10359ed8fcbd0
#
_cell.length_a   1.000
_cell.length_b   1.000
_cell.length_c   1.000
_cell.angle_alpha   90.00
_cell.angle_beta   90.00
_cell.angle_gamma   90.00
#
_symmetry.space_group_name_H-M   'P 1'
#
loop_
_entity.id
_entity.type
_entity.pdbx_description
1 polymer ?
#
loop_
_entity_poly.entity_id
_entity_poly.type
_entity_poly.pdbx_seq_one_letter_code
_entity_poly.pdbx_strand_id
1 'polypeptide(L)'
;MAATAMSVHQLTSNLYNSRPCGGFRRSEKSRVVRCCESTVEVAEKKKTVVKNGNDSLEICRVLNGMWQTSGGWGRIDRDDAVQAMLRYADAGLSTFDMADHYGPAEDLYGIFINKVRRERPPEYLENVRGLTKWVPPPVKMTSSFVRDSINVSLKRMDVPALDMLQFHWWDYANTGYLDALKHLTDLKEEGKIKTVALTNFDTLRLEKILENGIPVVSNQVQHSIVDMRPQQRIAKLCQLTWS
;
A
#
# COMPACT_ATOMS: atom_id res chain seq x y z
N MET A 1 -20.71 0.52 13.01
CA MET A 1 -20.99 1.89 12.55
C MET A 1 -20.17 2.12 11.29
N ALA A 2 -20.82 2.20 10.15
CA ALA A 2 -20.17 2.35 8.84
C ALA A 2 -19.74 3.81 8.67
N ALA A 3 -18.45 4.04 8.44
CA ALA A 3 -17.93 5.34 8.06
C ALA A 3 -18.16 5.54 6.57
N THR A 4 -19.03 6.47 6.22
CA THR A 4 -19.34 6.89 4.85
C THR A 4 -18.16 7.70 4.30
N ALA A 5 -17.43 7.16 3.34
CA ALA A 5 -16.47 7.92 2.57
C ALA A 5 -17.23 8.69 1.48
N MET A 6 -17.29 10.01 1.55
CA MET A 6 -17.83 10.87 0.50
C MET A 6 -16.90 10.89 -0.70
N SER A 7 -17.44 10.49 -1.85
CA SER A 7 -16.82 10.60 -3.17
C SER A 7 -16.83 12.05 -3.64
N VAL A 8 -15.66 12.59 -3.96
CA VAL A 8 -15.51 13.85 -4.67
C VAL A 8 -15.64 13.59 -6.18
N HIS A 9 -16.89 13.49 -6.65
CA HIS A 9 -17.21 13.56 -8.07
C HIS A 9 -18.52 14.32 -8.25
N GLN A 10 -18.39 15.65 -8.41
CA GLN A 10 -19.35 16.52 -9.11
C GLN A 10 -18.94 17.97 -8.90
N LEU A 11 -18.13 18.50 -9.79
CA LEU A 11 -18.01 19.93 -10.05
C LEU A 11 -17.17 20.14 -11.33
N THR A 12 -17.74 19.85 -12.49
CA THR A 12 -17.34 20.48 -13.75
C THR A 12 -18.50 20.35 -14.77
N SER A 13 -19.44 21.25 -14.71
CA SER A 13 -20.21 21.64 -15.88
C SER A 13 -20.85 23.01 -15.60
N ASN A 14 -20.43 23.93 -16.37
CA ASN A 14 -21.01 25.23 -16.72
C ASN A 14 -20.01 26.37 -16.52
N LEU A 15 -19.43 26.78 -17.66
CA LEU A 15 -19.13 28.18 -18.00
C LEU A 15 -18.42 28.22 -19.37
N TYR A 16 -19.22 28.12 -20.42
CA TYR A 16 -18.84 28.62 -21.74
C TYR A 16 -20.01 29.47 -22.28
N ASN A 17 -19.92 30.79 -22.15
CA ASN A 17 -20.49 31.73 -23.07
C ASN A 17 -20.01 33.15 -22.70
N SER A 18 -19.12 33.73 -23.52
CA SER A 18 -19.16 35.15 -23.84
C SER A 18 -17.99 35.54 -24.75
N ARG A 19 -18.35 35.92 -25.91
CA ARG A 19 -17.98 36.88 -26.95
C ARG A 19 -16.56 37.50 -27.00
N PRO A 20 -16.06 37.76 -28.22
CA PRO A 20 -14.72 38.28 -28.46
C PRO A 20 -14.67 39.81 -28.47
N CYS A 21 -13.62 40.39 -27.94
CA CYS A 21 -13.25 41.79 -28.19
C CYS A 21 -11.75 41.94 -28.44
N GLY A 22 -11.42 42.49 -29.59
CA GLY A 22 -10.42 43.52 -29.81
C GLY A 22 -8.94 43.12 -29.68
N GLY A 23 -8.24 43.19 -30.81
CA GLY A 23 -6.83 42.93 -30.96
C GLY A 23 -5.90 43.91 -30.24
N PHE A 24 -4.75 43.34 -29.83
CA PHE A 24 -3.49 44.09 -29.68
C PHE A 24 -2.34 43.19 -30.12
N ARG A 25 -1.63 43.58 -31.18
CA ARG A 25 -0.37 42.99 -31.58
C ARG A 25 0.69 43.36 -30.54
N ARG A 26 1.28 42.36 -29.89
CA ARG A 26 2.58 42.48 -29.24
C ARG A 26 3.44 41.27 -29.60
N SER A 27 4.60 41.57 -30.15
CA SER A 27 5.70 40.68 -30.43
C SER A 27 6.10 39.94 -29.14
N GLU A 28 5.84 38.65 -29.07
CA GLU A 28 6.39 37.78 -28.03
C GLU A 28 7.55 36.96 -28.61
N LYS A 29 8.74 37.31 -28.15
CA LYS A 29 9.87 36.42 -28.22
C LYS A 29 9.53 35.21 -27.35
N SER A 30 9.27 34.07 -27.98
CA SER A 30 9.03 32.81 -27.30
C SER A 30 10.25 32.46 -26.46
N ARG A 31 10.16 32.63 -25.15
CA ARG A 31 11.05 31.97 -24.19
C ARG A 31 10.68 30.49 -24.18
N VAL A 32 11.44 29.70 -24.89
CA VAL A 32 11.42 28.24 -24.70
C VAL A 32 11.92 28.00 -23.29
N VAL A 33 10.97 27.75 -22.37
CA VAL A 33 11.29 27.25 -21.04
C VAL A 33 11.76 25.80 -21.25
N ARG A 34 13.09 25.59 -21.16
CA ARG A 34 13.65 24.25 -21.09
C ARG A 34 13.23 23.61 -19.77
N CYS A 35 12.23 22.74 -19.86
CA CYS A 35 11.79 21.88 -18.77
C CYS A 35 12.59 20.56 -18.83
N CYS A 36 13.88 20.60 -18.53
CA CYS A 36 14.78 19.45 -18.66
C CYS A 36 15.76 19.26 -17.50
N GLU A 37 15.37 19.59 -16.25
CA GLU A 37 16.24 19.28 -15.11
C GLU A 37 15.51 18.71 -13.87
N SER A 38 14.22 18.31 -14.00
CA SER A 38 13.46 17.90 -12.79
C SER A 38 12.97 16.45 -12.78
N THR A 39 13.26 15.63 -13.77
CA THR A 39 12.65 14.29 -13.84
C THR A 39 13.22 13.30 -12.82
N VAL A 40 14.49 13.36 -12.49
CA VAL A 40 15.12 12.47 -11.51
C VAL A 40 14.72 12.90 -10.08
N GLU A 41 14.78 14.19 -9.78
CA GLU A 41 14.40 14.74 -8.46
C GLU A 41 12.91 14.57 -8.14
N VAL A 42 12.03 14.60 -9.14
CA VAL A 42 10.60 14.33 -8.99
C VAL A 42 10.33 12.84 -8.79
N ALA A 43 11.12 11.95 -9.40
CA ALA A 43 11.00 10.51 -9.19
C ALA A 43 11.40 10.09 -7.76
N GLU A 44 12.48 10.66 -7.21
CA GLU A 44 12.90 10.41 -5.83
C GLU A 44 11.85 10.89 -4.80
N LYS A 45 11.14 11.98 -5.06
CA LYS A 45 10.06 12.47 -4.20
C LYS A 45 8.80 11.59 -4.18
N LYS A 46 8.64 10.67 -5.14
CA LYS A 46 7.47 9.75 -5.22
C LYS A 46 7.62 8.52 -4.33
N LYS A 47 8.82 8.19 -3.89
CA LYS A 47 9.12 6.99 -3.10
C LYS A 47 9.57 7.35 -1.68
N THR A 48 9.49 6.37 -0.80
CA THR A 48 10.00 6.43 0.58
C THR A 48 10.42 5.03 1.00
N VAL A 49 11.30 4.96 1.98
CA VAL A 49 11.74 3.70 2.58
C VAL A 49 11.09 3.58 3.96
N VAL A 50 10.38 2.46 4.18
CA VAL A 50 9.98 2.03 5.52
C VAL A 50 11.04 1.08 6.04
N LYS A 51 11.49 1.26 7.29
CA LYS A 51 12.59 0.48 7.83
C LYS A 51 12.48 0.27 9.35
N ASN A 52 13.06 -0.83 9.82
CA ASN A 52 13.35 -1.07 11.23
C ASN A 52 14.60 -1.96 11.33
N GLY A 53 15.68 -1.44 11.90
CA GLY A 53 16.96 -2.14 11.92
C GLY A 53 17.45 -2.48 10.51
N ASN A 54 17.70 -3.76 10.26
CA ASN A 54 18.14 -4.27 8.95
C ASN A 54 17.00 -4.49 7.95
N ASP A 55 15.75 -4.43 8.39
CA ASP A 55 14.58 -4.62 7.55
C ASP A 55 14.19 -3.31 6.89
N SER A 56 14.09 -3.32 5.57
CA SER A 56 13.66 -2.14 4.80
C SER A 56 12.90 -2.52 3.54
N LEU A 57 12.00 -1.65 3.13
CA LEU A 57 11.29 -1.76 1.86
C LEU A 57 11.06 -0.37 1.28
N GLU A 58 11.47 -0.18 0.03
CA GLU A 58 11.12 1.01 -0.74
C GLU A 58 9.71 0.86 -1.32
N ILE A 59 8.85 1.84 -1.06
CA ILE A 59 7.45 1.90 -1.51
C ILE A 59 7.14 3.28 -2.10
N CYS A 60 6.09 3.38 -2.91
CA CYS A 60 5.53 4.67 -3.30
C CYS A 60 4.96 5.39 -2.08
N ARG A 61 5.06 6.74 -2.05
CA ARG A 61 4.43 7.57 -1.00
C ARG A 61 2.90 7.58 -1.11
N VAL A 62 2.38 7.30 -2.30
CA VAL A 62 0.95 7.10 -2.57
C VAL A 62 0.76 5.65 -3.00
N LEU A 63 -0.04 4.90 -2.26
CA LEU A 63 -0.32 3.50 -2.54
C LEU A 63 -1.62 3.36 -3.33
N ASN A 64 -1.67 2.38 -4.23
CA ASN A 64 -2.90 1.98 -4.90
C ASN A 64 -3.69 1.04 -3.98
N GLY A 65 -4.62 1.59 -3.19
CA GLY A 65 -5.49 0.79 -2.32
C GLY A 65 -6.52 0.00 -3.13
N MET A 66 -6.67 -1.28 -2.83
CA MET A 66 -7.57 -2.18 -3.58
C MET A 66 -8.82 -2.60 -2.80
N TRP A 67 -9.17 -1.89 -1.73
CA TRP A 67 -10.38 -2.16 -0.95
C TRP A 67 -11.66 -2.11 -1.81
N GLN A 68 -11.69 -1.26 -2.84
CA GLN A 68 -12.84 -1.13 -3.73
C GLN A 68 -13.13 -2.41 -4.53
N THR A 69 -12.16 -3.32 -4.67
CA THR A 69 -12.37 -4.61 -5.35
C THR A 69 -13.16 -5.62 -4.50
N SER A 70 -13.39 -5.34 -3.21
CA SER A 70 -14.13 -6.23 -2.29
C SER A 70 -15.63 -6.39 -2.62
N GLY A 71 -16.14 -5.69 -3.63
CA GLY A 71 -17.51 -5.83 -4.15
C GLY A 71 -18.52 -4.82 -3.59
N GLY A 72 -18.18 -4.07 -2.54
CA GLY A 72 -19.07 -3.04 -1.95
C GLY A 72 -19.31 -1.81 -2.83
N TRP A 73 -18.55 -1.65 -3.91
CA TRP A 73 -18.59 -0.51 -4.85
C TRP A 73 -19.03 -0.89 -6.26
N GLY A 74 -19.69 -2.03 -6.41
CA GLY A 74 -20.16 -2.54 -7.69
C GLY A 74 -19.24 -3.59 -8.31
N ARG A 75 -19.63 -4.05 -9.50
CA ARG A 75 -18.86 -5.06 -10.23
C ARG A 75 -17.66 -4.41 -10.90
N ILE A 76 -16.50 -5.00 -10.69
CA ILE A 76 -15.25 -4.62 -11.35
C ILE A 76 -14.92 -5.68 -12.40
N ASP A 77 -14.71 -5.25 -13.65
CA ASP A 77 -14.16 -6.11 -14.68
C ASP A 77 -12.69 -6.39 -14.41
N ARG A 78 -12.27 -7.65 -14.54
CA ARG A 78 -10.91 -8.07 -14.22
C ARG A 78 -9.87 -7.49 -15.18
N ASP A 79 -10.19 -7.49 -16.47
CA ASP A 79 -9.25 -7.01 -17.49
C ASP A 79 -9.08 -5.49 -17.38
N ASP A 80 -10.16 -4.76 -17.16
CA ASP A 80 -10.12 -3.32 -16.93
C ASP A 80 -9.33 -2.96 -15.67
N ALA A 81 -9.49 -3.73 -14.59
CA ALA A 81 -8.74 -3.54 -13.35
C ALA A 81 -7.23 -3.76 -13.58
N VAL A 82 -6.84 -4.83 -14.25
CA VAL A 82 -5.44 -5.14 -14.56
C VAL A 82 -4.84 -4.08 -15.50
N GLN A 83 -5.60 -3.60 -16.49
CA GLN A 83 -5.15 -2.50 -17.36
C GLN A 83 -4.97 -1.19 -16.57
N ALA A 84 -5.84 -0.90 -15.60
CA ALA A 84 -5.69 0.24 -14.71
C ALA A 84 -4.42 0.11 -13.85
N MET A 85 -4.15 -1.06 -13.28
CA MET A 85 -2.93 -1.33 -12.52
C MET A 85 -1.67 -1.10 -13.36
N LEU A 86 -1.66 -1.53 -14.63
CA LEU A 86 -0.55 -1.26 -15.55
C LEU A 86 -0.34 0.23 -15.77
N ARG A 87 -1.42 0.98 -16.06
CA ARG A 87 -1.34 2.44 -16.24
C ARG A 87 -0.81 3.16 -15.00
N TYR A 88 -1.21 2.74 -13.80
CA TYR A 88 -0.69 3.32 -12.56
C TYR A 88 0.79 3.02 -12.37
N ALA A 89 1.20 1.78 -12.60
CA ALA A 89 2.59 1.38 -12.49
C ALA A 89 3.48 2.11 -13.52
N ASP A 90 3.01 2.23 -14.78
CA ASP A 90 3.69 2.99 -15.84
C ASP A 90 3.82 4.50 -15.50
N ALA A 91 2.87 5.05 -14.72
CA ALA A 91 2.93 6.41 -14.18
C ALA A 91 3.82 6.57 -12.92
N GLY A 92 4.46 5.48 -12.47
CA GLY A 92 5.34 5.45 -11.30
C GLY A 92 4.60 5.26 -9.97
N LEU A 93 3.30 4.90 -9.99
CA LEU A 93 2.52 4.49 -8.82
C LEU A 93 2.50 2.95 -8.78
N SER A 94 3.62 2.34 -8.44
CA SER A 94 3.86 0.90 -8.60
C SER A 94 3.73 0.09 -7.32
N THR A 95 3.18 0.67 -6.24
CA THR A 95 2.90 -0.04 -4.99
C THR A 95 1.40 -0.25 -4.81
N PHE A 96 0.99 -1.51 -4.65
CA PHE A 96 -0.41 -1.94 -4.50
C PHE A 96 -0.66 -2.46 -3.09
N ASP A 97 -1.75 -2.00 -2.45
CA ASP A 97 -2.11 -2.33 -1.07
C ASP A 97 -3.41 -3.13 -1.03
N MET A 98 -3.29 -4.40 -0.67
CA MET A 98 -4.34 -5.43 -0.71
C MET A 98 -4.63 -5.98 0.68
N ALA A 99 -5.53 -6.94 0.73
CA ALA A 99 -5.76 -7.81 1.89
C ALA A 99 -6.36 -9.15 1.44
N ASP A 100 -6.17 -10.17 2.27
CA ASP A 100 -6.70 -11.51 2.08
C ASP A 100 -8.23 -11.56 1.91
N HIS A 101 -8.94 -10.57 2.47
CA HIS A 101 -10.41 -10.43 2.44
C HIS A 101 -10.93 -9.31 1.53
N TYR A 102 -10.08 -8.69 0.68
CA TYR A 102 -10.50 -7.68 -0.30
C TYR A 102 -11.04 -8.30 -1.60
N GLY A 103 -11.86 -9.35 -1.49
CA GLY A 103 -12.40 -10.06 -2.66
C GLY A 103 -11.29 -10.56 -3.58
N PRO A 104 -11.29 -10.21 -4.87
CA PRO A 104 -10.30 -10.68 -5.83
C PRO A 104 -8.99 -9.87 -5.87
N ALA A 105 -8.71 -8.99 -4.89
CA ALA A 105 -7.56 -8.07 -4.94
C ALA A 105 -6.22 -8.78 -5.16
N GLU A 106 -5.95 -9.85 -4.39
CA GLU A 106 -4.71 -10.63 -4.50
C GLU A 106 -4.63 -11.39 -5.84
N ASP A 107 -5.75 -11.94 -6.32
CA ASP A 107 -5.82 -12.61 -7.63
C ASP A 107 -5.59 -11.61 -8.79
N LEU A 108 -6.15 -10.40 -8.69
CA LEU A 108 -5.93 -9.33 -9.67
C LEU A 108 -4.46 -8.94 -9.73
N TYR A 109 -3.80 -8.87 -8.57
CA TYR A 109 -2.37 -8.63 -8.51
C TYR A 109 -1.57 -9.77 -9.16
N GLY A 110 -1.96 -11.03 -8.93
CA GLY A 110 -1.35 -12.19 -9.57
C GLY A 110 -1.45 -12.13 -11.11
N ILE A 111 -2.62 -11.75 -11.65
CA ILE A 111 -2.80 -11.55 -13.09
C ILE A 111 -1.93 -10.38 -13.59
N PHE A 112 -1.94 -9.25 -12.87
CA PHE A 112 -1.14 -8.07 -13.18
C PHE A 112 0.35 -8.38 -13.21
N ILE A 113 0.91 -9.03 -12.17
CA ILE A 113 2.34 -9.32 -12.09
C ILE A 113 2.79 -10.29 -13.19
N ASN A 114 1.96 -11.26 -13.56
CA ASN A 114 2.22 -12.15 -14.68
C ASN A 114 2.20 -11.41 -16.02
N LYS A 115 1.34 -10.43 -16.18
CA LYS A 115 1.34 -9.60 -17.37
C LYS A 115 2.59 -8.73 -17.45
N VAL A 116 3.01 -8.14 -16.32
CA VAL A 116 4.30 -7.40 -16.22
C VAL A 116 5.48 -8.31 -16.60
N ARG A 117 5.56 -9.55 -16.08
CA ARG A 117 6.62 -10.51 -16.40
C ARG A 117 6.72 -10.83 -17.89
N ARG A 118 5.60 -10.84 -18.61
CA ARG A 118 5.57 -11.13 -20.05
C ARG A 118 5.81 -9.93 -20.95
N GLU A 119 5.35 -8.75 -20.53
CA GLU A 119 5.22 -7.57 -21.39
C GLU A 119 6.20 -6.43 -21.04
N ARG A 120 6.92 -6.53 -19.92
CA ARG A 120 7.86 -5.49 -19.47
C ARG A 120 9.27 -6.06 -19.28
N PRO A 121 10.32 -5.22 -19.36
CA PRO A 121 11.69 -5.63 -19.03
C PRO A 121 11.79 -6.12 -17.58
N PRO A 122 12.73 -7.04 -17.25
CA PRO A 122 12.91 -7.57 -15.90
C PRO A 122 13.09 -6.49 -14.82
N GLU A 123 13.76 -5.41 -15.13
CA GLU A 123 14.03 -4.28 -14.22
C GLU A 123 12.75 -3.56 -13.80
N TYR A 124 11.68 -3.69 -14.58
CA TYR A 124 10.38 -3.14 -14.24
C TYR A 124 9.81 -3.79 -12.97
N LEU A 125 10.02 -5.10 -12.80
CA LEU A 125 9.57 -5.84 -11.62
C LEU A 125 10.24 -5.35 -10.33
N GLU A 126 11.47 -4.89 -10.40
CA GLU A 126 12.20 -4.36 -9.25
C GLU A 126 11.55 -3.11 -8.65
N ASN A 127 10.72 -2.45 -9.42
CA ASN A 127 9.99 -1.25 -9.00
C ASN A 127 8.55 -1.51 -8.56
N VAL A 128 8.01 -2.70 -8.81
CA VAL A 128 6.65 -3.08 -8.41
C VAL A 128 6.65 -3.68 -7.01
N ARG A 129 5.71 -3.27 -6.16
CA ARG A 129 5.54 -3.80 -4.81
C ARG A 129 4.11 -4.24 -4.58
N GLY A 130 3.95 -5.45 -4.05
CA GLY A 130 2.67 -5.99 -3.60
C GLY A 130 2.65 -6.10 -2.08
N LEU A 131 1.83 -5.26 -1.44
CA LEU A 131 1.58 -5.31 -0.01
C LEU A 131 0.24 -5.98 0.21
N THR A 132 0.15 -6.91 1.16
CA THR A 132 -1.15 -7.50 1.52
C THR A 132 -1.34 -7.52 3.02
N LYS A 133 -2.60 -7.48 3.46
CA LYS A 133 -2.97 -7.60 4.86
C LYS A 133 -3.44 -9.03 5.12
N TRP A 134 -3.03 -9.55 6.27
CA TRP A 134 -3.60 -10.77 6.80
C TRP A 134 -4.48 -10.44 8.00
N VAL A 135 -5.75 -10.85 7.90
CA VAL A 135 -6.78 -10.56 8.89
C VAL A 135 -7.35 -11.90 9.41
N PRO A 136 -6.64 -12.57 10.34
CA PRO A 136 -7.04 -13.88 10.80
C PRO A 136 -8.38 -13.89 11.52
N PRO A 137 -9.13 -15.01 11.45
CA PRO A 137 -10.26 -15.23 12.34
C PRO A 137 -9.78 -15.40 13.79
N PRO A 138 -10.68 -15.27 14.79
CA PRO A 138 -10.34 -15.40 16.21
C PRO A 138 -10.13 -16.86 16.63
N VAL A 139 -9.06 -17.48 16.12
CA VAL A 139 -8.65 -18.86 16.43
C VAL A 139 -7.25 -18.87 17.05
N LYS A 140 -6.84 -20.02 17.60
CA LYS A 140 -5.48 -20.18 18.12
C LYS A 140 -4.46 -20.04 16.98
N MET A 141 -3.49 -19.16 17.15
CA MET A 141 -2.40 -18.94 16.20
C MET A 141 -1.33 -20.03 16.33
N THR A 142 -1.49 -21.11 15.53
CA THR A 142 -0.46 -22.16 15.42
C THR A 142 0.42 -21.89 14.21
N SER A 143 1.67 -22.39 14.23
CA SER A 143 2.60 -22.23 13.10
C SER A 143 2.01 -22.77 11.78
N SER A 144 1.33 -23.92 11.82
CA SER A 144 0.69 -24.51 10.64
C SER A 144 -0.43 -23.60 10.10
N PHE A 145 -1.32 -23.10 10.98
CA PHE A 145 -2.43 -22.22 10.56
C PHE A 145 -1.92 -20.92 9.93
N VAL A 146 -0.92 -20.28 10.56
CA VAL A 146 -0.31 -19.06 10.03
C VAL A 146 0.33 -19.34 8.67
N ARG A 147 1.12 -20.41 8.56
CA ARG A 147 1.77 -20.81 7.30
C ARG A 147 0.77 -21.08 6.18
N ASP A 148 -0.28 -21.83 6.45
CA ASP A 148 -1.30 -22.17 5.45
C ASP A 148 -2.02 -20.92 4.97
N SER A 149 -2.34 -20.00 5.88
CA SER A 149 -2.95 -18.71 5.54
C SER A 149 -2.05 -17.88 4.62
N ILE A 150 -0.76 -17.76 4.93
CA ILE A 150 0.19 -16.99 4.11
C ILE A 150 0.43 -17.66 2.75
N ASN A 151 0.45 -18.99 2.69
CA ASN A 151 0.57 -19.72 1.43
C ASN A 151 -0.63 -19.44 0.48
N VAL A 152 -1.83 -19.17 1.02
CA VAL A 152 -2.98 -18.74 0.20
C VAL A 152 -2.70 -17.40 -0.49
N SER A 153 -2.21 -16.41 0.25
CA SER A 153 -1.85 -15.10 -0.32
C SER A 153 -0.73 -15.20 -1.36
N LEU A 154 0.33 -15.96 -1.06
CA LEU A 154 1.43 -16.23 -2.01
C LEU A 154 0.91 -16.82 -3.32
N LYS A 155 -0.01 -17.79 -3.23
CA LYS A 155 -0.60 -18.46 -4.39
C LYS A 155 -1.49 -17.52 -5.20
N ARG A 156 -2.35 -16.72 -4.55
CA ARG A 156 -3.24 -15.76 -5.22
C ARG A 156 -2.44 -14.67 -5.94
N MET A 157 -1.44 -14.12 -5.25
CA MET A 157 -0.57 -13.08 -5.80
C MET A 157 0.44 -13.62 -6.81
N ASP A 158 0.60 -14.95 -6.91
CA ASP A 158 1.57 -15.63 -7.77
C ASP A 158 3.00 -15.11 -7.61
N VAL A 159 3.43 -15.02 -6.34
CA VAL A 159 4.77 -14.56 -5.97
C VAL A 159 5.47 -15.57 -5.05
N PRO A 160 6.79 -15.69 -5.13
CA PRO A 160 7.55 -16.58 -4.25
C PRO A 160 7.66 -16.07 -2.81
N ALA A 161 7.55 -14.73 -2.63
CA ALA A 161 7.60 -14.06 -1.34
C ALA A 161 6.74 -12.79 -1.39
N LEU A 162 6.07 -12.47 -0.27
CA LEU A 162 5.34 -11.21 -0.09
C LEU A 162 6.36 -10.07 0.17
N ASP A 163 6.23 -8.95 -0.52
CA ASP A 163 7.09 -7.79 -0.27
C ASP A 163 6.87 -7.23 1.12
N MET A 164 5.61 -7.07 1.51
CA MET A 164 5.21 -6.70 2.87
C MET A 164 3.92 -7.39 3.26
N LEU A 165 3.92 -8.01 4.42
CA LEU A 165 2.70 -8.49 5.07
C LEU A 165 2.32 -7.55 6.20
N GLN A 166 1.11 -6.98 6.13
CA GLN A 166 0.53 -6.10 7.15
C GLN A 166 -0.44 -6.94 8.00
N PHE A 167 -0.06 -7.20 9.24
CA PHE A 167 -0.85 -8.01 10.15
C PHE A 167 -1.93 -7.17 10.84
N HIS A 168 -3.17 -7.66 10.88
CA HIS A 168 -4.30 -7.09 11.61
C HIS A 168 -4.75 -8.01 12.73
N TRP A 169 -5.28 -7.42 13.82
CA TRP A 169 -5.86 -8.15 14.94
C TRP A 169 -7.16 -7.51 15.42
N TRP A 170 -8.16 -8.31 15.76
CA TRP A 170 -9.49 -7.84 16.12
C TRP A 170 -9.69 -7.64 17.62
N ASP A 171 -9.15 -8.56 18.44
CA ASP A 171 -9.39 -8.61 19.87
C ASP A 171 -8.12 -8.32 20.66
N TYR A 172 -7.89 -7.07 20.98
CA TYR A 172 -6.71 -6.64 21.72
C TYR A 172 -6.68 -7.08 23.20
N ALA A 173 -7.75 -7.68 23.74
CA ALA A 173 -7.73 -8.36 25.02
C ALA A 173 -7.04 -9.72 24.92
N ASN A 174 -7.05 -10.35 23.74
CA ASN A 174 -6.37 -11.59 23.45
C ASN A 174 -4.96 -11.32 22.93
N THR A 175 -3.93 -11.80 23.66
CA THR A 175 -2.52 -11.60 23.30
C THR A 175 -2.00 -12.54 22.22
N GLY A 176 -2.83 -13.37 21.63
CA GLY A 176 -2.46 -14.30 20.55
C GLY A 176 -1.84 -13.64 19.31
N TYR A 177 -1.97 -12.30 19.18
CA TYR A 177 -1.26 -11.54 18.15
C TYR A 177 0.27 -11.65 18.28
N LEU A 178 0.80 -11.83 19.49
CA LEU A 178 2.24 -12.05 19.69
C LEU A 178 2.69 -13.40 19.12
N ASP A 179 1.90 -14.47 19.32
CA ASP A 179 2.20 -15.79 18.75
C ASP A 179 2.11 -15.75 17.22
N ALA A 180 1.08 -15.09 16.68
CA ALA A 180 0.96 -14.89 15.25
C ALA A 180 2.18 -14.17 14.66
N LEU A 181 2.61 -13.07 15.28
CA LEU A 181 3.76 -12.28 14.82
C LEU A 181 5.08 -13.04 14.91
N LYS A 182 5.27 -13.91 15.92
CA LYS A 182 6.44 -14.80 16.00
C LYS A 182 6.47 -15.75 14.81
N HIS A 183 5.34 -16.40 14.49
CA HIS A 183 5.26 -17.30 13.33
C HIS A 183 5.41 -16.58 12.00
N LEU A 184 4.98 -15.30 11.90
CA LEU A 184 5.26 -14.46 10.72
C LEU A 184 6.74 -14.12 10.60
N THR A 185 7.43 -13.92 11.74
CA THR A 185 8.89 -13.73 11.76
C THR A 185 9.62 -15.01 11.30
N ASP A 186 9.17 -16.19 11.72
CA ASP A 186 9.71 -17.47 11.23
C ASP A 186 9.56 -17.58 9.71
N LEU A 187 8.38 -17.22 9.16
CA LEU A 187 8.14 -17.23 7.71
C LEU A 187 8.97 -16.18 6.95
N LYS A 188 9.30 -15.07 7.60
CA LYS A 188 10.24 -14.09 7.05
C LYS A 188 11.66 -14.67 6.98
N GLU A 189 12.14 -15.34 8.01
CA GLU A 189 13.44 -16.02 8.03
C GLU A 189 13.52 -17.12 6.96
N GLU A 190 12.40 -17.79 6.66
CA GLU A 190 12.27 -18.75 5.56
C GLU A 190 12.21 -18.08 4.17
N GLY A 191 12.18 -16.75 4.09
CA GLY A 191 12.11 -16.00 2.83
C GLY A 191 10.73 -16.00 2.16
N LYS A 192 9.65 -16.34 2.90
CA LYS A 192 8.25 -16.25 2.40
C LYS A 192 7.66 -14.86 2.53
N ILE A 193 8.20 -14.05 3.41
CA ILE A 193 7.83 -12.65 3.67
C ILE A 193 9.14 -11.85 3.71
N LYS A 194 9.22 -10.75 2.97
CA LYS A 194 10.41 -9.88 3.01
C LYS A 194 10.36 -8.94 4.21
N THR A 195 9.20 -8.33 4.48
CA THR A 195 9.02 -7.42 5.61
C THR A 195 7.67 -7.66 6.30
N VAL A 196 7.68 -7.63 7.64
CA VAL A 196 6.48 -7.70 8.47
C VAL A 196 6.09 -6.30 8.90
N ALA A 197 4.81 -6.00 8.82
CA ALA A 197 4.21 -4.72 9.20
C ALA A 197 2.89 -4.93 9.95
N LEU A 198 2.32 -3.86 10.42
CA LEU A 198 1.06 -3.87 11.17
C LEU A 198 0.01 -3.00 10.48
N THR A 199 -1.25 -3.26 10.79
CA THR A 199 -2.36 -2.35 10.46
C THR A 199 -3.32 -2.25 11.65
N ASN A 200 -3.72 -1.00 11.98
CA ASN A 200 -4.64 -0.64 13.05
C ASN A 200 -4.17 -0.94 14.49
N PHE A 201 -2.91 -1.19 14.74
CA PHE A 201 -2.42 -1.34 16.10
C PHE A 201 -2.30 0.01 16.80
N ASP A 202 -2.71 0.07 18.06
CA ASP A 202 -2.52 1.24 18.90
C ASP A 202 -1.10 1.31 19.50
N THR A 203 -0.78 2.43 20.15
CA THR A 203 0.55 2.67 20.72
C THR A 203 0.94 1.61 21.75
N LEU A 204 0.04 1.22 22.66
CA LEU A 204 0.35 0.27 23.73
C LEU A 204 0.69 -1.12 23.20
N ARG A 205 -0.04 -1.57 22.17
CA ARG A 205 0.23 -2.87 21.50
C ARG A 205 1.47 -2.83 20.67
N LEU A 206 1.72 -1.71 19.99
CA LEU A 206 2.96 -1.51 19.24
C LEU A 206 4.17 -1.54 20.18
N GLU A 207 4.14 -0.82 21.32
CA GLU A 207 5.19 -0.89 22.36
C GLU A 207 5.44 -2.33 22.79
N LYS A 208 4.37 -3.07 23.12
CA LYS A 208 4.49 -4.47 23.54
C LYS A 208 5.08 -5.39 22.47
N ILE A 209 4.76 -5.17 21.19
CA ILE A 209 5.33 -5.92 20.08
C ILE A 209 6.85 -5.66 19.99
N LEU A 210 7.25 -4.39 20.07
CA LEU A 210 8.66 -3.99 20.03
C LEU A 210 9.45 -4.50 21.24
N GLU A 211 8.87 -4.46 22.45
CA GLU A 211 9.45 -5.03 23.68
C GLU A 211 9.68 -6.55 23.58
N ASN A 212 8.87 -7.26 22.77
CA ASN A 212 9.07 -8.69 22.49
C ASN A 212 10.10 -8.95 21.38
N GLY A 213 10.80 -7.93 20.89
CA GLY A 213 11.85 -8.07 19.90
C GLY A 213 11.33 -8.41 18.49
N ILE A 214 10.04 -8.19 18.21
CA ILE A 214 9.44 -8.49 16.91
C ILE A 214 9.71 -7.33 15.96
N PRO A 215 10.49 -7.53 14.87
CA PRO A 215 10.80 -6.45 13.93
C PRO A 215 9.59 -6.15 13.03
N VAL A 216 9.02 -4.97 13.14
CA VAL A 216 7.97 -4.48 12.25
C VAL A 216 8.40 -3.14 11.64
N VAL A 217 8.20 -2.98 10.32
CA VAL A 217 8.72 -1.83 9.57
C VAL A 217 7.72 -0.68 9.43
N SER A 218 6.43 -0.95 9.65
CA SER A 218 5.39 0.07 9.58
C SER A 218 4.12 -0.35 10.32
N ASN A 219 3.26 0.62 10.62
CA ASN A 219 1.92 0.39 11.14
C ASN A 219 0.95 1.30 10.37
N GLN A 220 0.13 0.72 9.49
CA GLN A 220 -0.86 1.45 8.71
C GLN A 220 -2.07 1.77 9.59
N VAL A 221 -2.35 3.05 9.80
CA VAL A 221 -3.46 3.52 10.64
C VAL A 221 -4.27 4.60 9.91
N GLN A 222 -5.53 4.76 10.30
CA GLN A 222 -6.34 5.88 9.83
C GLN A 222 -5.73 7.19 10.33
N HIS A 223 -5.54 8.13 9.40
CA HIS A 223 -5.11 9.48 9.69
C HIS A 223 -5.74 10.46 8.70
N SER A 224 -6.21 11.60 9.19
CA SER A 224 -6.78 12.65 8.34
C SER A 224 -6.72 14.01 9.07
N ILE A 225 -7.07 15.09 8.37
CA ILE A 225 -7.17 16.43 8.99
C ILE A 225 -8.25 16.52 10.08
N VAL A 226 -9.22 15.61 10.09
CA VAL A 226 -10.28 15.53 11.11
C VAL A 226 -10.02 14.44 12.16
N ASP A 227 -8.99 13.59 11.95
CA ASP A 227 -8.55 12.57 12.91
C ASP A 227 -7.03 12.46 12.93
N MET A 228 -6.42 13.24 13.82
CA MET A 228 -4.96 13.32 13.97
C MET A 228 -4.44 12.57 15.21
N ARG A 229 -5.27 11.72 15.84
CA ARG A 229 -4.89 10.94 17.03
C ARG A 229 -3.57 10.17 16.90
N PRO A 230 -3.25 9.55 15.73
CA PRO A 230 -1.98 8.83 15.58
C PRO A 230 -0.73 9.70 15.72
N GLN A 231 -0.80 11.00 15.42
CA GLN A 231 0.36 11.90 15.53
C GLN A 231 0.85 12.09 16.97
N GLN A 232 -0.03 11.98 17.95
CA GLN A 232 0.32 12.30 19.34
C GLN A 232 1.23 11.26 20.00
N ARG A 233 0.97 9.96 19.76
CA ARG A 233 1.69 8.88 20.44
C ARG A 233 2.37 7.93 19.47
N ILE A 234 1.67 7.39 18.47
CA ILE A 234 2.23 6.41 17.52
C ILE A 234 3.40 7.03 16.76
N ALA A 235 3.23 8.22 16.17
CA ALA A 235 4.29 8.88 15.42
C ALA A 235 5.53 9.16 16.29
N LYS A 236 5.32 9.59 17.54
CA LYS A 236 6.42 9.80 18.48
C LYS A 236 7.16 8.50 18.83
N LEU A 237 6.42 7.42 19.08
CA LEU A 237 7.00 6.11 19.33
C LEU A 237 7.83 5.65 18.13
N CYS A 238 7.28 5.73 16.91
CA CYS A 238 7.98 5.36 15.69
C CYS A 238 9.28 6.17 15.48
N GLN A 239 9.26 7.47 15.77
CA GLN A 239 10.46 8.32 15.70
C GLN A 239 11.57 7.89 16.67
N LEU A 240 11.19 7.35 17.83
CA LEU A 240 12.15 6.93 18.86
C LEU A 240 12.72 5.53 18.61
N THR A 241 11.97 4.66 17.92
CA THR A 241 12.28 3.24 17.78
C THR A 241 12.73 2.82 16.38
N TRP A 242 12.36 3.59 15.35
CA TRP A 242 12.65 3.27 13.94
C TRP A 242 13.63 4.26 13.29
N SER A 243 14.56 4.79 14.08
CA SER A 243 15.62 5.70 13.61
C SER A 243 16.78 4.95 12.91
#